data_2657e0594cd691eeae826d737ccbe703
#
_entry.id   2657e0594cd691eeae826d737ccbe703
#
_cell.length_a   1.000
_cell.length_b   1.000
_cell.length_c   1.000
_cell.angle_alpha   90.00
_cell.angle_beta   90.00
_cell.angle_gamma   90.00
#
_symmetry.space_group_name_H-M   'P 1'
#
loop_
_entity.id
_entity.type
_entity.pdbx_description
1 polymer ?
#
loop_
_entity_poly.entity_id
_entity_poly.type
_entity_poly.pdbx_seq_one_letter_code
_entity_poly.pdbx_strand_id
1 'polypeptide(L)'
;MRADPHAARFAVLHDAAEALLDELAERYVVDRRESKELLGPADALVRMERLMPRTPAAAPLAIAFTETPGLALRLGRWWAETLPMCACEVCDEDPARLVDTLRTQASALIEGSLWERVRRGVGGSWFESRLIGVGINARREGPLTRWDAREARRSGFAAAVQWAPWPLKPGTERAKPVRRDV
;
A
#
# COMPACT_ATOMS: atom_id res chain seq x y z
N MET A 1 -5.41 -12.57 -27.59
CA MET A 1 -6.47 -12.32 -26.61
C MET A 1 -6.83 -10.84 -26.74
N ARG A 2 -8.07 -10.46 -27.07
CA ARG A 2 -8.46 -9.03 -27.14
C ARG A 2 -8.53 -8.54 -25.70
N ALA A 3 -7.85 -7.41 -25.44
CA ALA A 3 -8.00 -6.73 -24.16
C ALA A 3 -9.48 -6.35 -23.96
N ASP A 4 -10.01 -6.62 -22.77
CA ASP A 4 -11.36 -6.21 -22.40
C ASP A 4 -11.42 -4.66 -22.39
N PRO A 5 -12.25 -4.02 -23.24
CA PRO A 5 -12.32 -2.55 -23.27
C PRO A 5 -12.71 -1.94 -21.93
N HIS A 6 -13.52 -2.66 -21.13
CA HIS A 6 -13.92 -2.22 -19.81
C HIS A 6 -12.74 -2.20 -18.84
N ALA A 7 -11.87 -3.22 -18.88
CA ALA A 7 -10.66 -3.25 -18.07
C ALA A 7 -9.64 -2.18 -18.51
N ALA A 8 -9.59 -1.83 -19.80
CA ALA A 8 -8.63 -0.85 -20.33
C ALA A 8 -8.78 0.55 -19.70
N ARG A 9 -9.97 0.93 -19.19
CA ARG A 9 -10.20 2.22 -18.51
C ARG A 9 -9.36 2.39 -17.24
N PHE A 10 -8.91 1.29 -16.63
CA PHE A 10 -8.08 1.32 -15.45
C PHE A 10 -6.58 1.52 -15.74
N ALA A 11 -6.18 1.64 -17.01
CA ALA A 11 -4.77 1.91 -17.38
C ALA A 11 -4.23 3.19 -16.72
N VAL A 12 -5.10 4.19 -16.47
CA VAL A 12 -4.76 5.43 -15.75
C VAL A 12 -4.18 5.16 -14.35
N LEU A 13 -4.49 4.01 -13.73
CA LEU A 13 -3.92 3.63 -12.43
C LEU A 13 -2.41 3.37 -12.54
N HIS A 14 -1.94 2.77 -13.66
CA HIS A 14 -0.53 2.55 -13.89
C HIS A 14 0.23 3.88 -13.99
N ASP A 15 -0.27 4.81 -14.81
CA ASP A 15 0.33 6.13 -14.96
C ASP A 15 0.35 6.90 -13.64
N ALA A 16 -0.76 6.86 -12.89
CA ALA A 16 -0.86 7.51 -11.59
C ALA A 16 0.09 6.90 -10.54
N ALA A 17 0.28 5.57 -10.57
CA ALA A 17 1.21 4.88 -9.67
C ALA A 17 2.67 5.20 -10.00
N GLU A 18 3.04 5.23 -11.30
CA GLU A 18 4.39 5.64 -11.74
C GLU A 18 4.70 7.07 -11.28
N ALA A 19 3.80 8.01 -11.59
CA ALA A 19 3.97 9.41 -11.19
C ALA A 19 4.07 9.57 -9.66
N LEU A 20 3.30 8.80 -8.90
CA LEU A 20 3.37 8.78 -7.44
C LEU A 20 4.71 8.24 -6.94
N LEU A 21 5.19 7.12 -7.49
CA LEU A 21 6.47 6.51 -7.13
C LEU A 21 7.63 7.46 -7.42
N ASP A 22 7.61 8.15 -8.57
CA ASP A 22 8.61 9.15 -8.96
C ASP A 22 8.60 10.32 -7.97
N GLU A 23 7.43 10.91 -7.69
CA GLU A 23 7.28 12.00 -6.73
C GLU A 23 7.81 11.61 -5.35
N LEU A 24 7.46 10.43 -4.86
CA LEU A 24 7.89 9.97 -3.55
C LEU A 24 9.39 9.69 -3.50
N ALA A 25 9.95 9.09 -4.53
CA ALA A 25 11.39 8.83 -4.63
C ALA A 25 12.20 10.14 -4.73
N GLU A 26 11.65 11.19 -5.35
CA GLU A 26 12.28 12.51 -5.41
C GLU A 26 12.28 13.21 -4.05
N ARG A 27 11.18 13.15 -3.30
CA ARG A 27 10.97 13.94 -2.07
C ARG A 27 11.49 13.29 -0.81
N TYR A 28 11.49 11.96 -0.72
CA TYR A 28 11.78 11.23 0.52
C TYR A 28 13.07 10.44 0.46
N VAL A 29 13.67 10.18 1.62
CA VAL A 29 14.89 9.37 1.75
C VAL A 29 14.52 7.89 1.70
N VAL A 30 14.36 7.40 0.49
CA VAL A 30 13.96 6.01 0.18
C VAL A 30 14.90 5.39 -0.85
N ASP A 31 14.98 4.07 -0.84
CA ASP A 31 15.58 3.27 -1.92
C ASP A 31 14.44 2.69 -2.76
N ARG A 32 14.43 2.99 -4.08
CA ARG A 32 13.49 2.41 -5.04
C ARG A 32 14.06 1.13 -5.60
N ARG A 33 13.25 0.07 -5.64
CA ARG A 33 13.63 -1.24 -6.16
C ARG A 33 12.53 -1.78 -7.05
N GLU A 34 12.92 -2.26 -8.23
CA GLU A 34 12.05 -3.00 -9.13
C GLU A 34 12.38 -4.48 -9.07
N SER A 35 11.36 -5.32 -9.15
CA SER A 35 11.46 -6.78 -9.25
C SER A 35 10.31 -7.33 -10.08
N LYS A 36 10.42 -8.60 -10.49
CA LYS A 36 9.29 -9.37 -11.03
C LYS A 36 8.94 -10.44 -10.02
N GLU A 37 7.67 -10.52 -9.66
CA GLU A 37 7.20 -11.43 -8.62
C GLU A 37 5.92 -12.15 -9.05
N LEU A 38 5.73 -13.35 -8.51
CA LEU A 38 4.49 -14.09 -8.68
C LEU A 38 3.42 -13.48 -7.78
N LEU A 39 2.25 -13.17 -8.34
CA LEU A 39 1.13 -12.58 -7.61
C LEU A 39 -0.16 -13.37 -7.85
N GLY A 40 -0.87 -13.60 -6.76
CA GLY A 40 -2.19 -14.23 -6.76
C GLY A 40 -2.15 -15.74 -6.99
N PRO A 41 -3.34 -16.38 -6.99
CA PRO A 41 -3.47 -17.82 -7.10
C PRO A 41 -3.11 -18.38 -8.47
N ALA A 42 -3.02 -17.53 -9.49
CA ALA A 42 -2.64 -17.92 -10.86
C ALA A 42 -1.12 -17.82 -11.10
N ASP A 43 -0.32 -17.46 -10.06
CA ASP A 43 1.12 -17.25 -10.17
C ASP A 43 1.51 -16.34 -11.35
N ALA A 44 0.73 -15.28 -11.57
CA ALA A 44 1.03 -14.31 -12.62
C ALA A 44 2.32 -13.55 -12.27
N LEU A 45 3.27 -13.53 -13.22
CA LEU A 45 4.52 -12.78 -13.06
C LEU A 45 4.25 -11.29 -13.33
N VAL A 46 4.28 -10.47 -12.30
CA VAL A 46 4.01 -9.04 -12.37
C VAL A 46 5.23 -8.20 -12.03
N ARG A 47 5.30 -7.00 -12.60
CA ARG A 47 6.26 -5.98 -12.17
C ARG A 47 5.86 -5.46 -10.79
N MET A 48 6.81 -5.46 -9.87
CA MET A 48 6.65 -4.96 -8.52
C MET A 48 7.66 -3.86 -8.24
N GLU A 49 7.19 -2.71 -7.82
CA GLU A 49 8.04 -1.61 -7.37
C GLU A 49 7.90 -1.38 -5.89
N ARG A 50 9.03 -1.14 -5.22
CA ARG A 50 9.10 -0.89 -3.79
C ARG A 50 9.83 0.39 -3.48
N LEU A 51 9.26 1.18 -2.61
CA LEU A 51 9.95 2.28 -1.93
C LEU A 51 10.23 1.86 -0.50
N MET A 52 11.52 1.73 -0.20
CA MET A 52 12.02 1.29 1.11
C MET A 52 12.64 2.48 1.83
N PRO A 53 11.98 3.07 2.85
CA PRO A 53 12.59 4.12 3.65
C PRO A 53 13.91 3.64 4.26
N ARG A 54 14.94 4.48 4.25
CA ARG A 54 16.24 4.11 4.85
C ARG A 54 16.19 4.02 6.37
N THR A 55 15.18 4.61 7.00
CA THR A 55 14.91 4.38 8.41
C THR A 55 14.01 3.17 8.60
N PRO A 56 14.42 2.17 9.41
CA PRO A 56 13.61 0.98 9.65
C PRO A 56 12.34 1.24 10.46
N ALA A 57 12.21 2.45 11.05
CA ALA A 57 11.01 2.86 11.77
C ALA A 57 9.86 3.27 10.85
N ALA A 58 10.13 3.58 9.57
CA ALA A 58 9.11 3.97 8.60
C ALA A 58 8.67 2.78 7.74
N ALA A 59 7.37 2.72 7.44
CA ALA A 59 6.78 1.61 6.71
C ALA A 59 7.12 1.64 5.21
N PRO A 60 7.44 0.49 4.57
CA PRO A 60 7.64 0.43 3.14
C PRO A 60 6.32 0.53 2.36
N LEU A 61 6.43 0.98 1.10
CA LEU A 61 5.37 0.92 0.10
C LEU A 61 5.79 -0.07 -1.00
N ALA A 62 4.89 -0.96 -1.41
CA ALA A 62 5.06 -1.78 -2.59
C ALA A 62 3.82 -1.70 -3.48
N ILE A 63 4.04 -1.62 -4.80
CA ILE A 63 2.99 -1.56 -5.82
C ILE A 63 3.31 -2.60 -6.89
N ALA A 64 2.41 -3.55 -7.10
CA ALA A 64 2.46 -4.47 -8.23
C ALA A 64 1.55 -3.97 -9.35
N PHE A 65 2.05 -4.03 -10.59
CA PHE A 65 1.34 -3.64 -11.81
C PHE A 65 0.80 -4.90 -12.47
N THR A 66 -0.52 -5.07 -12.46
CA THR A 66 -1.15 -6.29 -12.98
C THR A 66 -1.40 -6.21 -14.49
N GLU A 67 -1.44 -7.35 -15.20
CA GLU A 67 -1.67 -7.42 -16.65
C GLU A 67 -3.06 -6.89 -17.06
N THR A 68 -4.10 -7.27 -16.32
CA THR A 68 -5.39 -6.56 -16.39
C THR A 68 -5.12 -5.23 -15.68
N PRO A 69 -5.26 -4.08 -16.37
CA PRO A 69 -4.83 -2.81 -15.79
C PRO A 69 -5.38 -2.61 -14.39
N GLY A 70 -4.49 -2.63 -13.41
CA GLY A 70 -4.82 -2.55 -11.99
C GLY A 70 -3.55 -2.56 -11.16
N LEU A 71 -3.70 -2.34 -9.86
CA LEU A 71 -2.61 -2.30 -8.90
C LEU A 71 -2.89 -3.23 -7.73
N ALA A 72 -1.85 -3.90 -7.23
CA ALA A 72 -1.89 -4.48 -5.90
C ALA A 72 -0.93 -3.72 -5.00
N LEU A 73 -1.47 -3.10 -3.96
CA LEU A 73 -0.76 -2.26 -3.01
C LEU A 73 -0.40 -3.07 -1.76
N ARG A 74 0.78 -2.81 -1.21
CA ARG A 74 1.15 -3.24 0.14
C ARG A 74 1.79 -2.07 0.88
N LEU A 75 1.23 -1.74 2.04
CA LEU A 75 1.73 -0.72 2.95
C LEU A 75 2.19 -1.41 4.24
N GLY A 76 3.42 -1.17 4.66
CA GLY A 76 3.98 -1.84 5.82
C GLY A 76 4.06 -3.36 5.64
N ARG A 77 3.63 -4.10 6.67
CA ARG A 77 3.75 -5.56 6.68
C ARG A 77 2.48 -6.28 6.20
N TRP A 78 1.29 -5.80 6.58
CA TRP A 78 0.03 -6.55 6.34
C TRP A 78 -1.05 -5.78 5.62
N TRP A 79 -0.95 -4.46 5.52
CA TRP A 79 -1.94 -3.73 4.74
C TRP A 79 -1.80 -4.08 3.26
N ALA A 80 -2.82 -4.69 2.69
CA ALA A 80 -2.86 -5.03 1.28
C ALA A 80 -4.20 -4.66 0.66
N GLU A 81 -4.19 -4.15 -0.58
CA GLU A 81 -5.36 -3.76 -1.34
C GLU A 81 -5.13 -3.90 -2.82
N THR A 82 -6.18 -4.21 -3.57
CA THR A 82 -6.19 -4.23 -5.04
C THR A 82 -7.07 -3.10 -5.56
N LEU A 83 -6.61 -2.40 -6.59
CA LEU A 83 -7.32 -1.31 -7.26
C LEU A 83 -7.37 -1.59 -8.77
N PRO A 84 -8.55 -1.81 -9.38
CA PRO A 84 -9.84 -1.96 -8.74
C PRO A 84 -9.91 -3.25 -7.90
N MET A 85 -10.87 -3.31 -6.97
CA MET A 85 -11.15 -4.55 -6.26
C MET A 85 -11.83 -5.56 -7.17
N CYS A 86 -12.61 -5.09 -8.14
CA CYS A 86 -13.24 -5.86 -9.19
C CYS A 86 -13.27 -5.06 -10.50
N ALA A 87 -12.75 -5.64 -11.58
CA ALA A 87 -12.77 -5.01 -12.91
C ALA A 87 -14.03 -5.34 -13.73
N CYS A 88 -15.09 -5.91 -13.14
CA CYS A 88 -16.31 -6.24 -13.86
C CYS A 88 -17.22 -5.02 -14.06
N GLU A 89 -18.06 -5.06 -15.12
CA GLU A 89 -19.00 -4.00 -15.44
C GLU A 89 -20.04 -3.73 -14.34
N VAL A 90 -20.37 -4.75 -13.54
CA VAL A 90 -21.39 -4.63 -12.47
C VAL A 90 -20.89 -3.78 -11.30
N CYS A 91 -19.61 -3.88 -10.95
CA CYS A 91 -19.03 -3.09 -9.86
C CYS A 91 -18.78 -1.64 -10.25
N ASP A 92 -18.56 -1.38 -11.54
CA ASP A 92 -18.39 -0.06 -12.18
C ASP A 92 -17.57 0.95 -11.34
N GLU A 93 -16.43 0.48 -10.80
CA GLU A 93 -15.54 1.35 -10.02
C GLU A 93 -15.00 2.50 -10.88
N ASP A 94 -15.06 3.72 -10.34
CA ASP A 94 -14.58 4.93 -11.03
C ASP A 94 -13.05 5.00 -10.95
N PRO A 95 -12.32 4.98 -12.08
CA PRO A 95 -10.86 5.06 -12.10
C PRO A 95 -10.30 6.32 -11.40
N ALA A 96 -10.98 7.45 -11.49
CA ALA A 96 -10.53 8.69 -10.84
C ALA A 96 -10.57 8.56 -9.31
N ARG A 97 -11.63 7.97 -8.77
CA ARG A 97 -11.72 7.68 -7.32
C ARG A 97 -10.67 6.68 -6.85
N LEU A 98 -10.30 5.72 -7.70
CA LEU A 98 -9.25 4.76 -7.38
C LEU A 98 -7.87 5.44 -7.33
N VAL A 99 -7.59 6.40 -8.21
CA VAL A 99 -6.39 7.25 -8.14
C VAL A 99 -6.37 8.06 -6.85
N ASP A 100 -7.51 8.64 -6.45
CA ASP A 100 -7.61 9.36 -5.17
C ASP A 100 -7.39 8.43 -3.98
N THR A 101 -7.89 7.21 -4.03
CA THR A 101 -7.68 6.17 -3.01
C THR A 101 -6.20 5.82 -2.89
N LEU A 102 -5.52 5.58 -4.01
CA LEU A 102 -4.07 5.33 -4.05
C LEU A 102 -3.29 6.46 -3.37
N ARG A 103 -3.55 7.71 -3.75
CA ARG A 103 -2.89 8.89 -3.20
C ARG A 103 -3.18 9.07 -1.71
N THR A 104 -4.43 8.89 -1.29
CA THR A 104 -4.85 9.00 0.12
C THR A 104 -4.13 7.98 0.99
N GLN A 105 -4.07 6.72 0.56
CA GLN A 105 -3.38 5.67 1.30
C GLN A 105 -1.87 5.91 1.38
N ALA A 106 -1.25 6.30 0.26
CA ALA A 106 0.17 6.64 0.23
C ALA A 106 0.48 7.82 1.16
N SER A 107 -0.33 8.89 1.14
CA SER A 107 -0.17 10.05 2.02
C SER A 107 -0.25 9.65 3.49
N ALA A 108 -1.27 8.86 3.87
CA ALA A 108 -1.40 8.38 5.24
C ALA A 108 -0.20 7.52 5.67
N LEU A 109 0.34 6.67 4.78
CA LEU A 109 1.56 5.90 5.06
C LEU A 109 2.76 6.80 5.31
N ILE A 110 2.99 7.78 4.43
CA ILE A 110 4.13 8.70 4.48
C ILE A 110 4.09 9.57 5.74
N GLU A 111 2.89 9.91 6.21
CA GLU A 111 2.67 10.66 7.45
C GLU A 111 2.85 9.81 8.70
N GLY A 112 3.12 8.49 8.56
CA GLY A 112 3.29 7.58 9.67
C GLY A 112 1.97 7.18 10.34
N SER A 113 0.87 7.25 9.60
CA SER A 113 -0.48 6.95 10.12
C SER A 113 -0.83 5.46 10.11
N LEU A 114 0.10 4.60 9.73
CA LEU A 114 -0.06 3.15 9.76
C LEU A 114 0.37 2.59 11.12
N TRP A 115 -0.47 1.73 11.68
CA TRP A 115 -0.25 1.01 12.94
C TRP A 115 -0.51 -0.49 12.72
N GLU A 116 0.36 -1.35 13.25
CA GLU A 116 0.29 -2.79 13.04
C GLU A 116 0.68 -3.57 14.30
N ARG A 117 0.08 -4.75 14.49
CA ARG A 117 0.46 -5.72 15.55
C ARG A 117 0.06 -7.15 15.22
N VAL A 118 0.64 -8.09 15.96
CA VAL A 118 0.14 -9.47 16.07
C VAL A 118 -0.60 -9.63 17.40
N ARG A 119 -1.84 -10.05 17.35
CA ARG A 119 -2.62 -10.43 18.53
C ARG A 119 -2.86 -11.92 18.60
N ARG A 120 -3.10 -12.44 19.80
CA ARG A 120 -3.66 -13.77 20.01
C ARG A 120 -5.18 -13.66 20.03
N GLY A 121 -5.86 -14.60 19.37
CA GLY A 121 -7.31 -14.71 19.37
C GLY A 121 -7.76 -16.16 19.50
N VAL A 122 -9.05 -16.37 19.53
CA VAL A 122 -9.64 -17.70 19.47
C VAL A 122 -9.23 -18.34 18.16
N GLY A 123 -8.62 -19.52 18.23
CA GLY A 123 -8.16 -20.26 17.03
C GLY A 123 -6.77 -19.91 16.49
N GLY A 124 -6.02 -18.97 17.11
CA GLY A 124 -4.64 -18.73 16.68
C GLY A 124 -4.12 -17.30 16.82
N SER A 125 -3.17 -16.98 15.96
CA SER A 125 -2.60 -15.62 15.88
C SER A 125 -3.20 -14.87 14.69
N TRP A 126 -3.40 -13.58 14.88
CA TRP A 126 -3.98 -12.67 13.90
C TRP A 126 -3.11 -11.43 13.76
N PHE A 127 -2.95 -10.92 12.54
CA PHE A 127 -2.48 -9.56 12.37
C PHE A 127 -3.65 -8.57 12.53
N GLU A 128 -3.34 -7.38 12.96
CA GLU A 128 -4.23 -6.23 12.94
C GLU A 128 -3.43 -5.05 12.39
N SER A 129 -4.00 -4.36 11.41
CA SER A 129 -3.42 -3.20 10.77
C SER A 129 -4.47 -2.09 10.71
N ARG A 130 -4.07 -0.85 11.03
CA ARG A 130 -4.94 0.33 10.97
C ARG A 130 -4.23 1.44 10.22
N LEU A 131 -4.94 2.05 9.29
CA LEU A 131 -4.50 3.23 8.56
C LEU A 131 -5.47 4.36 8.84
N ILE A 132 -5.01 5.38 9.60
CA ILE A 132 -5.85 6.48 10.07
C ILE A 132 -5.17 7.79 9.70
N GLY A 133 -5.71 8.50 8.71
CA GLY A 133 -5.17 9.76 8.20
C GLY A 133 -6.28 10.63 7.62
N VAL A 134 -5.88 11.73 6.98
CA VAL A 134 -6.84 12.61 6.30
C VAL A 134 -7.53 11.84 5.18
N GLY A 135 -8.85 11.73 5.24
CA GLY A 135 -9.65 11.03 4.24
C GLY A 135 -9.66 9.50 4.36
N ILE A 136 -8.98 8.92 5.36
CA ILE A 136 -8.98 7.47 5.59
C ILE A 136 -9.05 7.13 7.08
N ASN A 137 -9.94 6.19 7.41
CA ASN A 137 -10.01 5.52 8.71
C ASN A 137 -10.42 4.07 8.47
N ALA A 138 -9.45 3.20 8.33
CA ALA A 138 -9.70 1.83 7.93
C ALA A 138 -8.87 0.84 8.77
N ARG A 139 -9.43 -0.36 8.95
CA ARG A 139 -8.84 -1.47 9.69
C ARG A 139 -8.84 -2.72 8.83
N ARG A 140 -7.77 -3.48 8.92
CA ARG A 140 -7.64 -4.81 8.34
C ARG A 140 -7.16 -5.79 9.40
N GLU A 141 -7.64 -7.01 9.32
CA GLU A 141 -7.18 -8.10 10.17
C GLU A 141 -7.29 -9.43 9.43
N GLY A 142 -6.47 -10.38 9.81
CA GLY A 142 -6.49 -11.71 9.22
C GLY A 142 -5.68 -12.72 10.01
N PRO A 143 -5.91 -14.02 9.77
CA PRO A 143 -5.18 -15.09 10.44
C PRO A 143 -3.72 -15.10 9.98
N LEU A 144 -2.83 -15.52 10.89
CA LEU A 144 -1.42 -15.77 10.63
C LEU A 144 -1.10 -17.24 10.86
N THR A 145 -0.24 -17.79 10.03
CA THR A 145 0.37 -19.10 10.33
C THR A 145 1.18 -19.01 11.63
N ARG A 146 1.45 -20.16 12.25
CA ARG A 146 2.29 -20.20 13.44
C ARG A 146 3.70 -19.66 13.18
N TRP A 147 4.21 -19.90 11.98
CA TRP A 147 5.53 -19.43 11.56
C TRP A 147 5.54 -17.91 11.39
N ASP A 148 4.61 -17.35 10.60
CA ASP A 148 4.49 -15.90 10.37
C ASP A 148 4.30 -15.12 11.67
N ALA A 149 3.45 -15.65 12.58
CA ALA A 149 3.22 -15.03 13.86
C ALA A 149 4.47 -15.03 14.78
N ARG A 150 5.27 -16.11 14.72
CA ARG A 150 6.52 -16.19 15.48
C ARG A 150 7.55 -15.21 14.93
N GLU A 151 7.70 -15.19 13.63
CA GLU A 151 8.64 -14.31 12.94
C GLU A 151 8.27 -12.84 13.16
N ALA A 152 7.01 -12.48 13.01
CA ALA A 152 6.53 -11.12 13.25
C ALA A 152 6.78 -10.66 14.71
N ARG A 153 6.55 -11.53 15.71
CA ARG A 153 6.86 -11.19 17.10
C ARG A 153 8.33 -10.96 17.34
N ARG A 154 9.21 -11.76 16.70
CA ARG A 154 10.68 -11.55 16.77
C ARG A 154 11.08 -10.22 16.14
N SER A 155 10.34 -9.77 15.13
CA SER A 155 10.54 -8.48 14.44
C SER A 155 9.86 -7.29 15.16
N GLY A 156 9.42 -7.44 16.42
CA GLY A 156 8.88 -6.34 17.23
C GLY A 156 7.37 -6.20 17.23
N PHE A 157 6.61 -6.95 16.40
CA PHE A 157 5.15 -6.83 16.30
C PHE A 157 4.36 -7.56 17.40
N ALA A 158 5.02 -8.03 18.46
CA ALA A 158 4.35 -8.54 19.66
C ALA A 158 3.56 -7.45 20.39
N ALA A 159 4.09 -6.22 20.38
CA ALA A 159 3.40 -4.99 20.75
C ALA A 159 2.86 -4.29 19.50
N ALA A 160 2.10 -3.23 19.70
CA ALA A 160 1.68 -2.36 18.61
C ALA A 160 2.88 -1.57 18.09
N VAL A 161 3.09 -1.61 16.78
CA VAL A 161 4.10 -0.84 16.07
C VAL A 161 3.39 0.32 15.37
N GLN A 162 3.64 1.54 15.83
CA GLN A 162 3.29 2.76 15.11
C GLN A 162 4.45 3.08 14.19
N TRP A 163 4.20 3.07 12.88
CA TRP A 163 5.22 3.44 11.92
C TRP A 163 5.51 4.94 11.98
N ALA A 164 6.77 5.30 11.79
CA ALA A 164 7.20 6.70 11.76
C ALA A 164 6.93 7.34 10.39
N PRO A 165 6.77 8.67 10.33
CA PRO A 165 6.72 9.39 9.07
C PRO A 165 7.99 9.20 8.24
N TRP A 166 7.85 9.21 6.91
CA TRP A 166 8.99 9.12 6.01
C TRP A 166 9.90 10.35 6.14
N PRO A 167 11.23 10.17 6.21
CA PRO A 167 12.17 11.29 6.28
C PRO A 167 12.23 11.98 4.92
N LEU A 168 12.08 13.32 4.93
CA LEU A 168 12.25 14.16 3.76
C LEU A 168 13.73 14.31 3.38
N LYS A 169 14.01 14.44 2.10
CA LYS A 169 15.32 14.83 1.62
C LYS A 169 15.64 16.28 2.04
N PRO A 170 16.90 16.62 2.25
CA PRO A 170 17.30 18.00 2.55
C PRO A 170 16.77 19.00 1.50
N GLY A 171 16.23 20.12 1.96
CA GLY A 171 15.68 21.16 1.09
C GLY A 171 14.25 20.93 0.60
N THR A 172 13.63 19.82 0.96
CA THR A 172 12.24 19.52 0.61
C THR A 172 11.31 19.92 1.74
N GLU A 173 10.29 20.73 1.46
CA GLU A 173 9.25 21.08 2.44
C GLU A 173 8.12 20.03 2.46
N ARG A 174 7.56 19.78 3.65
CA ARG A 174 6.32 19.02 3.74
C ARG A 174 5.18 19.79 3.08
N ALA A 175 4.43 19.13 2.19
CA ALA A 175 3.20 19.70 1.67
C ALA A 175 2.27 20.03 2.86
N LYS A 176 1.80 21.28 2.92
CA LYS A 176 0.81 21.66 3.93
C LYS A 176 -0.47 20.85 3.67
N PRO A 177 -1.10 20.29 4.72
CA PRO A 177 -2.38 19.62 4.54
C PRO A 177 -3.36 20.62 3.92
N VAL A 178 -4.00 20.21 2.82
CA VAL A 178 -5.07 21.01 2.20
C VAL A 178 -6.22 21.04 3.20
N ARG A 179 -6.42 22.21 3.84
CA ARG A 179 -7.66 22.44 4.61
C ARG A 179 -8.80 22.46 3.60
N ARG A 180 -9.61 21.43 3.57
CA ARG A 180 -10.92 21.52 2.95
C ARG A 180 -11.78 22.28 3.96
N ASP A 181 -12.08 23.52 3.66
CA ASP A 181 -13.11 24.27 4.39
C ASP A 181 -14.42 23.50 4.19
N VAL A 182 -15.05 23.16 5.32
CA VAL A 182 -16.34 22.46 5.43
C VAL A 182 -17.46 23.48 5.31
#